data_4b8f675ce6cc021c1c5b51fcf8fb70f5
#
_entry.id   4b8f675ce6cc021c1c5b51fcf8fb70f5
#
_cell.length_a   1.000
_cell.length_b   1.000
_cell.length_c   1.000
_cell.angle_alpha   90.00
_cell.angle_beta   90.00
_cell.angle_gamma   90.00
#
_symmetry.space_group_name_H-M   'P 1'
#
loop_
_entity.id
_entity.type
_entity.pdbx_description
1 polymer ?
#
loop_
_entity_poly.entity_id
_entity_poly.type
_entity_poly.pdbx_seq_one_letter_code
_entity_poly.pdbx_strand_id
1 'polypeptide(L)'
;MSPQRPHAQRRPSLRPAQHIASEQEAITVARKLAQEFAAGAAERDRQRVLPFAEIERFSQSGLWAISVPRDYGGIGASWVTVAEVFRIISAADPSIGQIPQNHFGNLNVIANAASDEQKRFFFAEAIEGARFGNAGPERNGKNVLDVRTRATLDVAAGDGSYRLNGTRFYSTGALYAHWIPSRAVDDEGVPLFVYNRHDAEGLRVIDDWSSFGQRTTASGTVVFDNVSVPAAQVLVVKDLFQRPNNIGPVSQLIQAAIDVGIAEAALRDTIAFVTTRSRPYIDSGLERAADDPYILRDVGHLTVRLHAAEALLERAAQVLDDLPAQPDFAQMAQASVAVAEAKVLSTELALLASEKLFELSGSAATLAAHNLDRHWRNARVHTLHDPVRWKAYAVGNHALNGTPPPRHSWS
;
A
#
# COMPACT_ATOMS: atom_id res chain seq x y z
N MET A 1 23.16 23.29 -3.31
CA MET A 1 22.59 22.08 -2.69
C MET A 1 23.73 21.39 -1.95
N SER A 2 23.77 21.50 -0.62
CA SER A 2 24.75 20.78 0.20
C SER A 2 24.44 19.29 0.17
N PRO A 3 25.46 18.40 0.03
CA PRO A 3 25.24 16.97 0.10
C PRO A 3 24.78 16.63 1.52
N GLN A 4 23.53 16.17 1.65
CA GLN A 4 23.05 15.56 2.89
C GLN A 4 23.99 14.38 3.20
N ARG A 5 24.56 14.37 4.42
CA ARG A 5 25.34 13.23 4.91
C ARG A 5 24.44 11.99 4.84
N PRO A 6 24.96 10.83 4.37
CA PRO A 6 24.19 9.60 4.41
C PRO A 6 23.75 9.37 5.86
N HIS A 7 22.44 9.33 6.09
CA HIS A 7 21.91 8.87 7.37
C HIS A 7 22.51 7.48 7.62
N ALA A 8 23.34 7.37 8.64
CA ALA A 8 23.79 6.04 9.10
C ALA A 8 22.53 5.17 9.20
N GLN A 9 22.55 4.01 8.54
CA GLN A 9 21.40 3.10 8.46
C GLN A 9 20.85 2.88 9.88
N ARG A 10 19.76 3.54 10.19
CA ARG A 10 19.11 3.41 11.49
C ARG A 10 18.38 2.08 11.43
N ARG A 11 19.03 1.04 11.96
CA ARG A 11 18.42 -0.30 12.03
C ARG A 11 17.13 -0.22 12.83
N PRO A 12 15.99 -0.68 12.29
CA PRO A 12 14.78 -0.78 13.08
C PRO A 12 15.01 -1.80 14.20
N SER A 13 14.77 -1.40 15.44
CA SER A 13 14.76 -2.33 16.57
C SER A 13 13.42 -3.03 16.63
N LEU A 14 13.42 -4.37 16.71
CA LEU A 14 12.21 -5.12 16.97
C LEU A 14 11.72 -4.82 18.39
N ARG A 15 10.47 -4.40 18.52
CA ARG A 15 9.81 -4.19 19.80
C ARG A 15 8.49 -4.95 19.81
N PRO A 16 8.13 -5.59 20.93
CA PRO A 16 6.88 -6.31 21.04
C PRO A 16 5.68 -5.46 20.64
N ALA A 17 4.81 -6.01 19.83
CA ALA A 17 3.54 -5.40 19.46
C ALA A 17 2.45 -5.74 20.48
N GLN A 18 1.43 -4.87 20.56
CA GLN A 18 0.19 -5.19 21.26
C GLN A 18 -0.55 -6.27 20.49
N HIS A 19 -1.29 -7.10 21.21
CA HIS A 19 -2.15 -8.09 20.58
C HIS A 19 -3.54 -7.50 20.36
N ILE A 20 -3.99 -7.42 19.11
CA ILE A 20 -5.36 -7.05 18.75
C ILE A 20 -6.24 -8.29 18.90
N ALA A 21 -7.32 -8.18 19.69
CA ALA A 21 -8.19 -9.32 19.99
C ALA A 21 -9.43 -9.42 19.09
N SER A 22 -9.79 -8.35 18.39
CA SER A 22 -10.99 -8.31 17.52
C SER A 22 -10.89 -7.29 16.40
N GLU A 23 -11.70 -7.46 15.36
CA GLU A 23 -11.81 -6.51 14.25
C GLU A 23 -12.32 -5.13 14.73
N GLN A 24 -13.24 -5.10 15.68
CA GLN A 24 -13.72 -3.86 16.26
C GLN A 24 -12.62 -3.10 17.00
N GLU A 25 -11.75 -3.81 17.70
CA GLU A 25 -10.56 -3.23 18.34
C GLU A 25 -9.59 -2.69 17.28
N ALA A 26 -9.34 -3.43 16.19
CA ALA A 26 -8.50 -2.99 15.09
C ALA A 26 -8.97 -1.64 14.53
N ILE A 27 -10.27 -1.48 14.26
CA ILE A 27 -10.84 -0.22 13.78
C ILE A 27 -10.70 0.90 14.82
N THR A 28 -10.91 0.60 16.09
CA THR A 28 -10.78 1.59 17.18
C THR A 28 -9.34 2.09 17.29
N VAL A 29 -8.36 1.17 17.23
CA VAL A 29 -6.93 1.49 17.27
C VAL A 29 -6.51 2.27 16.01
N ALA A 30 -7.01 1.89 14.83
CA ALA A 30 -6.73 2.59 13.58
C ALA A 30 -7.22 4.06 13.63
N ARG A 31 -8.43 4.32 14.11
CA ARG A 31 -8.98 5.67 14.29
C ARG A 31 -8.15 6.52 15.26
N LYS A 32 -7.69 5.92 16.37
CA LYS A 32 -6.82 6.60 17.32
C LYS A 32 -5.49 7.00 16.68
N LEU A 33 -4.83 6.06 15.98
CA LEU A 33 -3.57 6.34 15.29
C LEU A 33 -3.73 7.38 14.18
N ALA A 34 -4.85 7.32 13.43
CA ALA A 34 -5.15 8.31 12.41
C ALA A 34 -5.20 9.73 12.98
N GLN A 35 -5.81 9.94 14.16
CA GLN A 35 -5.81 11.24 14.84
C GLN A 35 -4.39 11.69 15.23
N GLU A 36 -3.57 10.77 15.75
CA GLU A 36 -2.18 11.04 16.09
C GLU A 36 -1.35 11.44 14.84
N PHE A 37 -1.53 10.71 13.73
CA PHE A 37 -0.76 10.91 12.51
C PHE A 37 -1.18 12.16 11.71
N ALA A 38 -2.46 12.49 11.71
CA ALA A 38 -2.98 13.67 11.03
C ALA A 38 -2.33 14.97 11.53
N ALA A 39 -2.05 15.07 12.82
CA ALA A 39 -1.48 16.27 13.44
C ALA A 39 -0.15 16.72 12.80
N GLY A 40 0.65 15.79 12.28
CA GLY A 40 1.96 16.10 11.66
C GLY A 40 2.01 15.90 10.14
N ALA A 41 0.93 15.45 9.49
CA ALA A 41 0.96 14.99 8.10
C ALA A 41 1.43 16.07 7.11
N ALA A 42 0.91 17.29 7.22
CA ALA A 42 1.30 18.41 6.35
C ALA A 42 2.79 18.77 6.49
N GLU A 43 3.32 18.73 7.71
CA GLU A 43 4.72 19.06 7.94
C GLU A 43 5.67 17.95 7.49
N ARG A 44 5.30 16.67 7.73
CA ARG A 44 6.06 15.52 7.22
C ARG A 44 6.16 15.58 5.69
N ASP A 45 5.04 15.85 5.02
CA ASP A 45 5.05 16.02 3.55
C ASP A 45 5.91 17.20 3.11
N ARG A 46 5.70 18.39 3.69
CA ARG A 46 6.40 19.63 3.30
C ARG A 46 7.92 19.50 3.45
N GLN A 47 8.38 19.01 4.58
CA GLN A 47 9.80 18.90 4.90
C GLN A 47 10.42 17.54 4.52
N ARG A 48 9.61 16.61 4.00
CA ARG A 48 10.02 15.22 3.78
C ARG A 48 10.60 14.60 5.06
N VAL A 49 9.92 14.79 6.19
CA VAL A 49 10.31 14.15 7.45
C VAL A 49 9.86 12.71 7.42
N LEU A 50 10.82 11.78 7.43
CA LEU A 50 10.56 10.35 7.38
C LEU A 50 9.86 9.87 8.67
N PRO A 51 8.71 9.17 8.58
CA PRO A 51 7.84 8.86 9.72
C PRO A 51 8.31 7.64 10.52
N PHE A 52 9.58 7.61 10.97
CA PHE A 52 10.11 6.47 11.73
C PHE A 52 9.34 6.22 13.03
N ALA A 53 8.98 7.30 13.76
CA ALA A 53 8.26 7.18 15.02
C ALA A 53 6.81 6.71 14.80
N GLU A 54 6.16 7.23 13.77
CA GLU A 54 4.78 6.86 13.41
C GLU A 54 4.70 5.40 12.93
N ILE A 55 5.65 4.96 12.11
CA ILE A 55 5.71 3.56 11.65
C ILE A 55 6.02 2.60 12.80
N GLU A 56 6.93 2.98 13.70
CA GLU A 56 7.17 2.24 14.94
C GLU A 56 5.89 2.14 15.77
N ARG A 57 5.21 3.26 16.02
CA ARG A 57 3.95 3.34 16.75
C ARG A 57 2.85 2.50 16.07
N PHE A 58 2.79 2.50 14.73
CA PHE A 58 1.83 1.75 13.96
C PHE A 58 2.07 0.24 14.09
N SER A 59 3.30 -0.24 13.93
CA SER A 59 3.58 -1.67 14.08
C SER A 59 3.39 -2.16 15.52
N GLN A 60 3.78 -1.37 16.52
CA GLN A 60 3.58 -1.71 17.94
C GLN A 60 2.12 -1.75 18.37
N SER A 61 1.22 -1.12 17.62
CA SER A 61 -0.22 -1.20 17.91
C SER A 61 -0.84 -2.57 17.67
N GLY A 62 -0.12 -3.49 17.02
CA GLY A 62 -0.60 -4.81 16.62
C GLY A 62 -1.36 -4.84 15.29
N LEU A 63 -1.68 -3.67 14.70
CA LEU A 63 -2.45 -3.60 13.46
C LEU A 63 -1.75 -4.26 12.27
N TRP A 64 -0.42 -4.36 12.28
CA TRP A 64 0.31 -5.00 11.18
C TRP A 64 0.17 -6.54 11.18
N ALA A 65 -0.32 -7.16 12.25
CA ALA A 65 -0.53 -8.60 12.35
C ALA A 65 -2.00 -9.05 12.18
N ILE A 66 -2.95 -8.13 11.93
CA ILE A 66 -4.39 -8.46 11.92
C ILE A 66 -4.79 -9.47 10.85
N SER A 67 -4.08 -9.53 9.70
CA SER A 67 -4.34 -10.50 8.64
C SER A 67 -3.68 -11.86 8.86
N VAL A 68 -2.87 -12.03 9.91
CA VAL A 68 -2.28 -13.34 10.26
C VAL A 68 -3.41 -14.31 10.61
N PRO A 69 -3.44 -15.52 9.98
CA PRO A 69 -4.51 -16.48 10.22
C PRO A 69 -4.57 -16.96 11.68
N ARG A 70 -5.77 -17.33 12.14
CA ARG A 70 -6.02 -17.78 13.52
C ARG A 70 -5.20 -19.01 13.91
N ASP A 71 -4.98 -19.93 12.97
CA ASP A 71 -4.18 -21.15 13.17
C ASP A 71 -2.69 -20.84 13.49
N TYR A 72 -2.26 -19.60 13.23
CA TYR A 72 -0.90 -19.13 13.50
C TYR A 72 -0.86 -18.03 14.57
N GLY A 73 -1.95 -17.87 15.34
CA GLY A 73 -2.00 -16.96 16.49
C GLY A 73 -2.46 -15.53 16.20
N GLY A 74 -2.80 -15.20 14.95
CA GLY A 74 -3.42 -13.92 14.60
C GLY A 74 -4.94 -13.92 14.80
N ILE A 75 -5.60 -12.77 14.51
CA ILE A 75 -7.06 -12.69 14.54
C ILE A 75 -7.71 -13.14 13.23
N GLY A 76 -6.95 -13.24 12.15
CA GLY A 76 -7.47 -13.56 10.83
C GLY A 76 -8.56 -12.57 10.42
N ALA A 77 -8.27 -11.26 10.52
CA ALA A 77 -9.22 -10.22 10.21
C ALA A 77 -9.72 -10.33 8.76
N SER A 78 -11.00 -9.99 8.55
CA SER A 78 -11.61 -9.90 7.23
C SER A 78 -10.91 -8.87 6.34
N TRP A 79 -10.98 -9.05 5.03
CA TRP A 79 -10.47 -8.06 4.08
C TRP A 79 -11.27 -6.75 4.15
N VAL A 80 -12.53 -6.79 4.57
CA VAL A 80 -13.31 -5.59 4.90
C VAL A 80 -12.61 -4.78 6.00
N THR A 81 -12.22 -5.43 7.10
CA THR A 81 -11.51 -4.76 8.20
C THR A 81 -10.13 -4.26 7.78
N VAL A 82 -9.38 -5.05 7.01
CA VAL A 82 -8.06 -4.62 6.50
C VAL A 82 -8.20 -3.40 5.60
N ALA A 83 -9.13 -3.41 4.63
CA ALA A 83 -9.38 -2.27 3.75
C ALA A 83 -9.80 -1.01 4.53
N GLU A 84 -10.65 -1.15 5.55
CA GLU A 84 -11.08 -0.03 6.40
C GLU A 84 -9.91 0.56 7.20
N VAL A 85 -9.02 -0.27 7.75
CA VAL A 85 -7.80 0.21 8.44
C VAL A 85 -6.93 1.02 7.48
N PHE A 86 -6.72 0.54 6.25
CA PHE A 86 -5.94 1.26 5.24
C PHE A 86 -6.60 2.59 4.85
N ARG A 87 -7.93 2.62 4.66
CA ARG A 87 -8.69 3.83 4.36
C ARG A 87 -8.52 4.88 5.48
N ILE A 88 -8.75 4.48 6.73
CA ILE A 88 -8.67 5.36 7.91
C ILE A 88 -7.27 5.98 8.04
N ILE A 89 -6.21 5.17 7.97
CA ILE A 89 -4.83 5.66 8.10
C ILE A 89 -4.46 6.56 6.92
N SER A 90 -4.87 6.19 5.70
CA SER A 90 -4.56 6.97 4.49
C SER A 90 -5.30 8.30 4.42
N ALA A 91 -6.48 8.41 5.04
CA ALA A 91 -7.19 9.68 5.22
C ALA A 91 -6.47 10.63 6.20
N ALA A 92 -5.59 10.12 7.05
CA ALA A 92 -4.76 10.92 7.95
C ALA A 92 -3.41 11.29 7.31
N ASP A 93 -2.68 10.28 6.81
CA ASP A 93 -1.40 10.43 6.11
C ASP A 93 -1.24 9.28 5.10
N PRO A 94 -1.43 9.55 3.79
CA PRO A 94 -1.41 8.50 2.78
C PRO A 94 -0.04 7.86 2.57
N SER A 95 1.06 8.55 2.91
CA SER A 95 2.39 7.92 2.88
C SER A 95 2.53 6.88 3.99
N ILE A 96 2.06 7.18 5.20
CA ILE A 96 2.03 6.21 6.31
C ILE A 96 1.06 5.07 5.97
N GLY A 97 -0.07 5.35 5.33
CA GLY A 97 -1.01 4.34 4.86
C GLY A 97 -0.42 3.41 3.80
N GLN A 98 0.42 3.92 2.88
CA GLN A 98 1.02 3.11 1.83
C GLN A 98 2.17 2.22 2.32
N ILE A 99 2.94 2.64 3.32
CA ILE A 99 4.11 1.89 3.79
C ILE A 99 3.79 0.44 4.16
N PRO A 100 2.71 0.10 4.91
CA PRO A 100 2.38 -1.28 5.27
C PRO A 100 1.77 -2.11 4.14
N GLN A 101 1.42 -1.52 2.99
CA GLN A 101 0.77 -2.25 1.89
C GLN A 101 1.56 -3.50 1.49
N ASN A 102 2.88 -3.39 1.35
CA ASN A 102 3.71 -4.52 0.98
C ASN A 102 3.89 -5.53 2.14
N HIS A 103 3.79 -5.10 3.39
CA HIS A 103 3.77 -6.01 4.54
C HIS A 103 2.58 -6.95 4.44
N PHE A 104 1.36 -6.43 4.30
CA PHE A 104 0.14 -7.23 4.14
C PHE A 104 0.18 -8.09 2.87
N GLY A 105 0.69 -7.54 1.77
CA GLY A 105 0.93 -8.28 0.54
C GLY A 105 1.86 -9.49 0.76
N ASN A 106 2.94 -9.33 1.52
CA ASN A 106 3.87 -10.42 1.83
C ASN A 106 3.28 -11.45 2.79
N LEU A 107 2.52 -11.03 3.81
CA LEU A 107 1.80 -11.98 4.66
C LEU A 107 0.83 -12.84 3.83
N ASN A 108 0.16 -12.23 2.85
CA ASN A 108 -0.73 -12.96 1.94
C ASN A 108 0.04 -13.90 0.98
N VAL A 109 1.24 -13.50 0.50
CA VAL A 109 2.13 -14.41 -0.27
C VAL A 109 2.55 -15.59 0.60
N ILE A 110 2.96 -15.35 1.84
CA ILE A 110 3.34 -16.40 2.81
C ILE A 110 2.16 -17.35 3.04
N ALA A 111 0.96 -16.83 3.26
CA ALA A 111 -0.25 -17.65 3.45
C ALA A 111 -0.51 -18.57 2.26
N ASN A 112 -0.27 -18.11 1.03
CA ASN A 112 -0.57 -18.83 -0.21
C ASN A 112 0.57 -19.75 -0.68
N ALA A 113 1.84 -19.44 -0.39
CA ALA A 113 2.98 -20.07 -1.07
C ALA A 113 3.98 -20.76 -0.12
N ALA A 114 4.03 -20.36 1.16
CA ALA A 114 5.05 -20.87 2.08
C ALA A 114 4.71 -22.29 2.62
N SER A 115 5.74 -23.03 3.05
CA SER A 115 5.57 -24.24 3.83
C SER A 115 4.98 -23.93 5.21
N ASP A 116 4.46 -24.93 5.89
CA ASP A 116 3.87 -24.73 7.22
C ASP A 116 4.92 -24.24 8.24
N GLU A 117 6.16 -24.70 8.14
CA GLU A 117 7.28 -24.23 8.97
C GLU A 117 7.59 -22.74 8.69
N GLN A 118 7.68 -22.36 7.42
CA GLN A 118 7.89 -20.97 7.03
C GLN A 118 6.73 -20.06 7.47
N LYS A 119 5.47 -20.54 7.37
CA LYS A 119 4.28 -19.82 7.86
C LYS A 119 4.40 -19.55 9.36
N ARG A 120 4.70 -20.58 10.17
CA ARG A 120 4.88 -20.41 11.61
C ARG A 120 5.96 -19.39 11.93
N PHE A 121 7.08 -19.46 11.24
CA PHE A 121 8.19 -18.54 11.47
C PHE A 121 7.81 -17.09 11.13
N PHE A 122 7.37 -16.83 9.90
CA PHE A 122 7.12 -15.46 9.45
C PHE A 122 5.89 -14.82 10.10
N PHE A 123 4.84 -15.60 10.40
CA PHE A 123 3.68 -15.07 11.10
C PHE A 123 4.00 -14.77 12.58
N ALA A 124 4.83 -15.57 13.24
CA ALA A 124 5.31 -15.24 14.58
C ALA A 124 6.12 -13.93 14.58
N GLU A 125 7.04 -13.74 13.60
CA GLU A 125 7.77 -12.49 13.43
C GLU A 125 6.80 -11.29 13.27
N ALA A 126 5.75 -11.43 12.46
CA ALA A 126 4.75 -10.37 12.26
C ALA A 126 3.97 -10.05 13.54
N ILE A 127 3.56 -11.06 14.30
CA ILE A 127 2.85 -10.91 15.59
C ILE A 127 3.73 -10.19 16.62
N GLU A 128 5.03 -10.49 16.64
CA GLU A 128 6.02 -9.82 17.49
C GLU A 128 6.36 -8.38 17.03
N GLY A 129 5.75 -7.92 15.94
CA GLY A 129 5.90 -6.54 15.44
C GLY A 129 6.95 -6.37 14.36
N ALA A 130 7.48 -7.45 13.79
CA ALA A 130 8.37 -7.33 12.64
C ALA A 130 7.63 -6.77 11.41
N ARG A 131 8.29 -5.86 10.71
CA ARG A 131 7.79 -5.21 9.50
C ARG A 131 8.44 -5.80 8.28
N PHE A 132 7.63 -6.12 7.26
CA PHE A 132 8.08 -6.53 5.94
C PHE A 132 7.97 -5.34 4.99
N GLY A 133 9.09 -4.96 4.37
CA GLY A 133 9.12 -3.93 3.35
C GLY A 133 8.90 -4.50 1.95
N ASN A 134 9.48 -3.84 0.95
CA ASN A 134 9.43 -4.27 -0.44
C ASN A 134 10.79 -4.11 -1.13
N ALA A 135 11.15 -5.07 -1.97
CA ALA A 135 12.18 -4.95 -2.98
C ALA A 135 11.74 -5.74 -4.23
N GLY A 136 10.51 -5.45 -4.71
CA GLY A 136 9.87 -6.18 -5.81
C GLY A 136 10.25 -5.69 -7.21
N PRO A 137 10.03 -4.42 -7.61
CA PRO A 137 10.30 -3.93 -8.95
C PRO A 137 11.78 -3.65 -9.23
N GLU A 138 12.17 -3.67 -10.50
CA GLU A 138 13.48 -3.23 -11.00
C GLU A 138 13.33 -2.03 -11.92
N ARG A 139 14.36 -1.15 -11.93
CA ARG A 139 14.48 -0.11 -12.96
C ARG A 139 14.96 -0.73 -14.26
N ASN A 140 14.52 -0.16 -15.38
CA ASN A 140 15.02 -0.48 -16.72
C ASN A 140 14.74 -1.92 -17.22
N GLY A 141 13.83 -2.66 -16.58
CA GLY A 141 13.27 -3.88 -17.11
C GLY A 141 12.27 -3.61 -18.26
N LYS A 142 12.06 -4.59 -19.12
CA LYS A 142 11.03 -4.52 -20.19
C LYS A 142 9.63 -4.28 -19.61
N ASN A 143 9.34 -4.90 -18.48
CA ASN A 143 8.13 -4.72 -17.68
C ASN A 143 8.40 -5.23 -16.24
N VAL A 144 7.40 -5.19 -15.38
CA VAL A 144 7.51 -5.58 -13.96
C VAL A 144 7.79 -7.07 -13.72
N LEU A 145 7.68 -7.91 -14.75
CA LEU A 145 7.99 -9.35 -14.70
C LEU A 145 9.42 -9.65 -15.20
N ASP A 146 10.14 -8.67 -15.75
CA ASP A 146 11.54 -8.80 -16.15
C ASP A 146 12.44 -8.73 -14.92
N VAL A 147 12.70 -9.91 -14.32
CA VAL A 147 13.47 -10.06 -13.08
C VAL A 147 14.90 -10.43 -13.38
N ARG A 148 15.86 -9.55 -13.05
CA ARG A 148 17.30 -9.71 -13.25
C ARG A 148 18.05 -10.06 -11.98
N THR A 149 17.46 -9.81 -10.81
CA THR A 149 18.02 -10.22 -9.51
C THR A 149 18.14 -11.74 -9.48
N ARG A 150 19.32 -12.23 -9.11
CA ARG A 150 19.68 -13.65 -9.09
C ARG A 150 19.85 -14.14 -7.67
N ALA A 151 19.32 -15.33 -7.41
CA ALA A 151 19.56 -16.09 -6.21
C ALA A 151 20.23 -17.42 -6.62
N THR A 152 21.53 -17.47 -6.56
CA THR A 152 22.34 -18.64 -6.94
C THR A 152 22.56 -19.52 -5.72
N LEU A 153 22.40 -20.83 -5.86
CA LEU A 153 22.68 -21.78 -4.78
C LEU A 153 24.15 -21.70 -4.34
N ASP A 154 24.40 -21.52 -3.04
CA ASP A 154 25.75 -21.49 -2.48
C ASP A 154 26.28 -22.93 -2.27
N VAL A 155 26.79 -23.51 -3.35
CA VAL A 155 27.31 -24.89 -3.30
C VAL A 155 28.50 -25.03 -2.32
N ALA A 156 29.26 -23.95 -2.12
CA ALA A 156 30.42 -23.97 -1.22
C ALA A 156 29.99 -24.01 0.26
N ALA A 157 28.87 -23.43 0.61
CA ALA A 157 28.32 -23.49 1.97
C ALA A 157 27.76 -24.88 2.33
N GLY A 158 27.24 -25.63 1.35
CA GLY A 158 26.75 -27.00 1.51
C GLY A 158 25.49 -27.15 2.39
N ASP A 159 24.84 -26.03 2.78
CA ASP A 159 23.67 -25.99 3.68
C ASP A 159 22.36 -25.62 2.96
N GLY A 160 22.39 -25.53 1.62
CA GLY A 160 21.25 -25.17 0.80
C GLY A 160 20.94 -23.66 0.78
N SER A 161 21.81 -22.80 1.32
CA SER A 161 21.70 -21.35 1.25
C SER A 161 21.90 -20.82 -0.16
N TYR A 162 21.48 -19.56 -0.38
CA TYR A 162 21.60 -18.87 -1.66
C TYR A 162 22.46 -17.61 -1.51
N ARG A 163 23.09 -17.19 -2.62
CA ARG A 163 23.73 -15.89 -2.79
C ARG A 163 22.84 -14.99 -3.63
N LEU A 164 22.34 -13.90 -3.02
CA LEU A 164 21.44 -12.97 -3.68
C LEU A 164 22.25 -11.78 -4.22
N ASN A 165 22.06 -11.47 -5.51
CA ASN A 165 22.67 -10.34 -6.19
C ASN A 165 21.66 -9.60 -7.05
N GLY A 166 21.63 -8.26 -6.94
CA GLY A 166 20.76 -7.43 -7.74
C GLY A 166 20.52 -6.04 -7.15
N THR A 167 19.73 -5.25 -7.89
CA THR A 167 19.34 -3.91 -7.45
C THR A 167 17.87 -3.69 -7.73
N ARG A 168 17.14 -3.25 -6.72
CA ARG A 168 15.71 -2.97 -6.78
C ARG A 168 15.44 -1.50 -6.59
N PHE A 169 14.26 -1.05 -7.10
CA PHE A 169 13.76 0.31 -6.91
C PHE A 169 12.24 0.27 -6.68
N TYR A 170 11.65 1.38 -6.28
CA TYR A 170 10.27 1.42 -5.75
C TYR A 170 10.09 0.53 -4.52
N SER A 171 11.12 0.50 -3.67
CA SER A 171 11.19 -0.39 -2.50
C SER A 171 10.46 0.21 -1.30
N THR A 172 9.15 0.48 -1.47
CA THR A 172 8.29 1.09 -0.45
C THR A 172 8.40 0.35 0.87
N GLY A 173 8.67 1.08 1.94
CA GLY A 173 8.73 0.53 3.29
C GLY A 173 10.04 -0.17 3.65
N ALA A 174 10.96 -0.43 2.69
CA ALA A 174 12.22 -1.12 2.97
C ALA A 174 13.06 -0.44 4.05
N LEU A 175 13.11 0.90 4.05
CA LEU A 175 13.88 1.67 5.02
C LEU A 175 13.39 1.51 6.47
N TYR A 176 12.11 1.15 6.66
CA TYR A 176 11.46 0.98 7.96
C TYR A 176 11.33 -0.49 8.38
N ALA A 177 11.71 -1.43 7.51
CA ALA A 177 11.41 -2.85 7.65
C ALA A 177 12.51 -3.61 8.41
N HIS A 178 12.13 -4.73 9.04
CA HIS A 178 13.03 -5.73 9.60
C HIS A 178 13.35 -6.82 8.56
N TRP A 179 12.38 -7.10 7.69
CA TRP A 179 12.49 -8.02 6.57
C TRP A 179 12.31 -7.29 5.25
N ILE A 180 13.18 -7.58 4.28
CA ILE A 180 13.12 -7.02 2.94
C ILE A 180 12.88 -8.15 1.94
N PRO A 181 11.60 -8.48 1.66
CA PRO A 181 11.23 -9.41 0.62
C PRO A 181 11.65 -8.90 -0.75
N SER A 182 12.25 -9.77 -1.54
CA SER A 182 12.62 -9.47 -2.93
C SER A 182 12.17 -10.58 -3.88
N ARG A 183 11.94 -10.21 -5.13
CA ARG A 183 11.78 -11.17 -6.21
C ARG A 183 13.13 -11.48 -6.80
N ALA A 184 13.40 -12.74 -7.05
CA ALA A 184 14.61 -13.20 -7.73
C ALA A 184 14.25 -14.35 -8.68
N VAL A 185 15.20 -14.74 -9.49
CA VAL A 185 15.19 -16.02 -10.21
C VAL A 185 16.47 -16.78 -9.88
N ASP A 186 16.39 -18.11 -9.83
CA ASP A 186 17.56 -18.95 -9.71
C ASP A 186 18.32 -19.07 -11.05
N ASP A 187 19.33 -19.94 -11.08
CA ASP A 187 20.16 -20.15 -12.26
C ASP A 187 19.40 -20.83 -13.42
N GLU A 188 18.30 -21.54 -13.13
CA GLU A 188 17.39 -22.15 -14.10
C GLU A 188 16.24 -21.21 -14.51
N GLY A 189 16.18 -19.99 -13.94
CA GLY A 189 15.13 -19.02 -14.20
C GLY A 189 13.82 -19.26 -13.42
N VAL A 190 13.85 -20.11 -12.40
CA VAL A 190 12.69 -20.36 -11.52
C VAL A 190 12.43 -19.13 -10.66
N PRO A 191 11.19 -18.61 -10.63
CA PRO A 191 10.85 -17.43 -9.81
C PRO A 191 10.84 -17.77 -8.32
N LEU A 192 11.47 -16.88 -7.54
CA LEU A 192 11.63 -16.98 -6.10
C LEU A 192 11.13 -15.70 -5.41
N PHE A 193 10.56 -15.85 -4.20
CA PHE A 193 10.49 -14.80 -3.20
C PHE A 193 11.56 -15.06 -2.14
N VAL A 194 12.40 -14.06 -1.90
CA VAL A 194 13.56 -14.15 -1.01
C VAL A 194 13.38 -13.15 0.12
N TYR A 195 13.30 -13.64 1.36
CA TYR A 195 13.08 -12.81 2.55
C TYR A 195 14.42 -12.52 3.23
N ASN A 196 14.89 -11.28 3.08
CA ASN A 196 16.19 -10.87 3.60
C ASN A 196 16.04 -10.11 4.92
N ARG A 197 16.89 -10.38 5.89
CA ARG A 197 17.02 -9.52 7.06
C ARG A 197 17.56 -8.16 6.64
N HIS A 198 17.03 -7.08 7.21
CA HIS A 198 17.53 -5.72 6.93
C HIS A 198 19.01 -5.54 7.26
N ASP A 199 19.50 -6.28 8.26
CA ASP A 199 20.89 -6.23 8.74
C ASP A 199 21.80 -7.29 8.08
N ALA A 200 21.33 -8.00 7.04
CA ALA A 200 22.16 -8.96 6.32
C ALA A 200 23.37 -8.27 5.68
N GLU A 201 24.54 -8.92 5.79
CA GLU A 201 25.77 -8.43 5.14
C GLU A 201 25.57 -8.36 3.64
N GLY A 202 26.02 -7.27 3.01
CA GLY A 202 25.84 -7.02 1.57
C GLY A 202 24.50 -6.39 1.21
N LEU A 203 23.51 -6.29 2.12
CA LEU A 203 22.27 -5.59 1.87
C LEU A 203 22.37 -4.11 2.23
N ARG A 204 21.96 -3.24 1.30
CA ARG A 204 21.90 -1.78 1.55
C ARG A 204 20.56 -1.21 1.09
N VAL A 205 19.91 -0.45 1.96
CA VAL A 205 18.72 0.34 1.64
C VAL A 205 19.13 1.80 1.51
N ILE A 206 18.84 2.43 0.38
CA ILE A 206 19.26 3.79 0.06
C ILE A 206 18.04 4.69 0.02
N ASP A 207 18.08 5.80 0.80
CA ASP A 207 17.04 6.83 0.77
C ASP A 207 17.27 7.82 -0.39
N ASP A 208 16.99 7.36 -1.60
CA ASP A 208 17.08 8.13 -2.85
C ASP A 208 15.70 8.37 -3.51
N TRP A 209 14.62 8.19 -2.76
CA TRP A 209 13.26 8.48 -3.23
C TRP A 209 13.03 9.99 -3.38
N SER A 210 12.69 10.45 -4.58
CA SER A 210 12.59 11.88 -4.94
C SER A 210 11.29 12.24 -5.67
N SER A 211 10.21 11.50 -5.43
CA SER A 211 8.89 11.79 -6.00
C SER A 211 8.27 13.08 -5.45
N PHE A 212 7.44 13.74 -6.26
CA PHE A 212 6.73 14.96 -5.84
C PHE A 212 5.56 14.69 -4.89
N GLY A 213 5.02 13.46 -4.84
CA GLY A 213 4.01 12.99 -3.88
C GLY A 213 4.44 11.68 -3.23
N GLN A 214 3.68 11.20 -2.25
CA GLN A 214 4.10 10.03 -1.45
C GLN A 214 5.56 10.17 -0.98
N ARG A 215 5.91 11.37 -0.54
CA ARG A 215 7.30 11.81 -0.37
C ARG A 215 8.05 11.06 0.73
N THR A 216 7.32 10.55 1.71
CA THR A 216 7.88 9.95 2.93
C THR A 216 7.79 8.42 2.95
N THR A 217 7.34 7.79 1.85
CA THR A 217 7.33 6.31 1.72
C THR A 217 8.71 5.70 1.61
N ALA A 218 9.75 6.52 1.36
CA ALA A 218 11.13 6.07 1.15
C ALA A 218 11.26 4.92 0.14
N SER A 219 10.53 5.04 -0.99
CA SER A 219 10.43 4.00 -2.03
C SER A 219 11.68 3.95 -2.92
N GLY A 220 12.87 4.09 -2.33
CA GLY A 220 14.15 4.18 -3.02
C GLY A 220 14.76 2.84 -3.41
N THR A 221 16.10 2.82 -3.46
CA THR A 221 16.91 1.71 -3.93
C THR A 221 17.23 0.72 -2.82
N VAL A 222 17.16 -0.58 -3.15
CA VAL A 222 17.75 -1.68 -2.36
C VAL A 222 18.78 -2.40 -3.21
N VAL A 223 19.97 -2.58 -2.65
CA VAL A 223 21.10 -3.30 -3.30
C VAL A 223 21.37 -4.58 -2.54
N PHE A 224 21.47 -5.66 -3.26
CA PHE A 224 21.91 -6.96 -2.80
C PHE A 224 23.27 -7.24 -3.44
N ASP A 225 24.31 -7.35 -2.62
CA ASP A 225 25.69 -7.57 -3.03
C ASP A 225 26.19 -8.83 -2.32
N ASN A 226 26.05 -9.96 -3.00
CA ASN A 226 26.42 -11.27 -2.49
C ASN A 226 25.79 -11.63 -1.12
N VAL A 227 24.53 -11.24 -0.90
CA VAL A 227 23.81 -11.48 0.37
C VAL A 227 23.58 -12.98 0.57
N SER A 228 24.01 -13.51 1.71
CA SER A 228 23.73 -14.90 2.10
C SER A 228 22.32 -15.05 2.64
N VAL A 229 21.55 -15.97 2.05
CA VAL A 229 20.15 -16.21 2.40
C VAL A 229 19.92 -17.68 2.70
N PRO A 230 19.53 -18.06 3.94
CA PRO A 230 19.16 -19.43 4.28
C PRO A 230 18.02 -19.96 3.42
N ALA A 231 18.03 -21.25 3.08
CA ALA A 231 16.95 -21.89 2.32
C ALA A 231 15.57 -21.70 2.92
N ALA A 232 15.46 -21.69 4.27
CA ALA A 232 14.21 -21.42 4.99
C ALA A 232 13.58 -20.04 4.71
N GLN A 233 14.36 -19.09 4.19
CA GLN A 233 13.91 -17.74 3.83
C GLN A 233 13.59 -17.58 2.33
N VAL A 234 13.59 -18.67 1.56
CA VAL A 234 13.32 -18.68 0.12
C VAL A 234 12.04 -19.46 -0.16
N LEU A 235 11.09 -18.83 -0.86
CA LEU A 235 9.89 -19.45 -1.36
C LEU A 235 9.99 -19.65 -2.87
N VAL A 236 9.86 -20.89 -3.32
CA VAL A 236 9.73 -21.22 -4.74
C VAL A 236 8.29 -20.96 -5.17
N VAL A 237 8.09 -20.06 -6.16
CA VAL A 237 6.75 -19.58 -6.54
C VAL A 237 6.43 -19.85 -8.01
N LYS A 238 7.09 -20.84 -8.61
CA LYS A 238 6.95 -21.22 -10.04
C LYS A 238 5.49 -21.39 -10.46
N ASP A 239 4.68 -22.08 -9.65
CA ASP A 239 3.31 -22.44 -9.98
C ASP A 239 2.26 -21.59 -9.26
N LEU A 240 2.69 -20.52 -8.57
CA LEU A 240 1.81 -19.73 -7.72
C LEU A 240 0.61 -19.16 -8.49
N PHE A 241 0.84 -18.58 -9.67
CA PHE A 241 -0.23 -18.01 -10.50
C PHE A 241 -0.86 -19.00 -11.49
N GLN A 242 -0.43 -20.27 -11.47
CA GLN A 242 -1.07 -21.34 -12.22
C GLN A 242 -2.25 -21.98 -11.46
N ARG A 243 -2.37 -21.68 -10.17
CA ARG A 243 -3.48 -22.10 -9.29
C ARG A 243 -4.29 -20.90 -8.82
N PRO A 244 -5.58 -21.07 -8.45
CA PRO A 244 -6.36 -20.01 -7.87
C PRO A 244 -5.70 -19.44 -6.60
N ASN A 245 -5.58 -18.11 -6.52
CA ASN A 245 -5.07 -17.41 -5.34
C ASN A 245 -5.54 -15.95 -5.35
N ASN A 246 -5.59 -15.32 -4.20
CA ASN A 246 -6.07 -13.95 -4.02
C ASN A 246 -4.96 -12.88 -3.96
N ILE A 247 -3.72 -13.21 -4.33
CA ILE A 247 -2.56 -12.30 -4.15
C ILE A 247 -2.75 -11.00 -4.93
N GLY A 248 -3.15 -11.08 -6.20
CA GLY A 248 -3.43 -9.90 -7.02
C GLY A 248 -4.60 -9.08 -6.47
N PRO A 249 -5.80 -9.66 -6.33
CA PRO A 249 -6.97 -8.96 -5.82
C PRO A 249 -6.74 -8.29 -4.45
N VAL A 250 -6.12 -8.97 -3.49
CA VAL A 250 -5.81 -8.38 -2.16
C VAL A 250 -4.85 -7.20 -2.29
N SER A 251 -3.80 -7.32 -3.10
CA SER A 251 -2.88 -6.21 -3.35
C SER A 251 -3.62 -4.98 -3.91
N GLN A 252 -4.52 -5.19 -4.87
CA GLN A 252 -5.28 -4.11 -5.51
C GLN A 252 -6.37 -3.53 -4.61
N LEU A 253 -7.00 -4.34 -3.75
CA LEU A 253 -7.96 -3.89 -2.74
C LEU A 253 -7.31 -2.87 -1.80
N ILE A 254 -6.12 -3.17 -1.29
CA ILE A 254 -5.37 -2.26 -0.41
C ILE A 254 -5.03 -0.96 -1.14
N GLN A 255 -4.63 -1.01 -2.42
CA GLN A 255 -4.37 0.19 -3.21
C GLN A 255 -5.66 1.02 -3.41
N ALA A 256 -6.81 0.39 -3.63
CA ALA A 256 -8.09 1.09 -3.72
C ALA A 256 -8.47 1.76 -2.39
N ALA A 257 -8.24 1.09 -1.26
CA ALA A 257 -8.51 1.65 0.08
C ALA A 257 -7.66 2.91 0.36
N ILE A 258 -6.40 2.92 -0.06
CA ILE A 258 -5.51 4.09 0.07
C ILE A 258 -6.06 5.26 -0.77
N ASP A 259 -6.47 5.01 -2.03
CA ASP A 259 -7.03 6.04 -2.91
C ASP A 259 -8.33 6.61 -2.33
N VAL A 260 -9.23 5.79 -1.76
CA VAL A 260 -10.46 6.27 -1.08
C VAL A 260 -10.11 7.15 0.11
N GLY A 261 -9.12 6.76 0.93
CA GLY A 261 -8.66 7.58 2.06
C GLY A 261 -8.12 8.94 1.63
N ILE A 262 -7.37 9.01 0.52
CA ILE A 262 -6.88 10.28 -0.06
C ILE A 262 -8.07 11.14 -0.51
N ALA A 263 -9.07 10.56 -1.17
CA ALA A 263 -10.26 11.27 -1.63
C ALA A 263 -11.07 11.85 -0.47
N GLU A 264 -11.29 11.05 0.58
CA GLU A 264 -11.96 11.46 1.82
C GLU A 264 -11.25 12.66 2.46
N ALA A 265 -9.92 12.59 2.59
CA ALA A 265 -9.13 13.68 3.15
C ALA A 265 -9.22 14.96 2.32
N ALA A 266 -9.16 14.86 1.00
CA ALA A 266 -9.28 15.99 0.09
C ALA A 266 -10.67 16.66 0.19
N LEU A 267 -11.74 15.87 0.22
CA LEU A 267 -13.11 16.38 0.37
C LEU A 267 -13.33 17.03 1.74
N ARG A 268 -12.84 16.41 2.81
CA ARG A 268 -12.90 16.96 4.17
C ARG A 268 -12.21 18.32 4.26
N ASP A 269 -11.00 18.43 3.73
CA ASP A 269 -10.24 19.69 3.73
C ASP A 269 -10.90 20.73 2.82
N THR A 270 -11.53 20.33 1.70
CA THR A 270 -12.36 21.21 0.85
C THR A 270 -13.50 21.82 1.64
N ILE A 271 -14.30 20.99 2.31
CA ILE A 271 -15.45 21.44 3.12
C ILE A 271 -14.98 22.40 4.22
N ALA A 272 -13.91 22.02 4.94
CA ALA A 272 -13.35 22.85 5.99
C ALA A 272 -12.87 24.21 5.46
N PHE A 273 -12.21 24.24 4.31
CA PHE A 273 -11.68 25.48 3.72
C PHE A 273 -12.81 26.38 3.21
N VAL A 274 -13.77 25.81 2.48
CA VAL A 274 -14.94 26.54 1.94
C VAL A 274 -15.75 27.17 3.06
N THR A 275 -16.00 26.45 4.14
CA THR A 275 -16.82 26.94 5.25
C THR A 275 -16.15 27.99 6.13
N THR A 276 -14.80 28.02 6.17
CA THR A 276 -14.08 28.87 7.14
C THR A 276 -13.20 29.95 6.51
N ARG A 277 -12.83 29.83 5.21
CA ARG A 277 -11.78 30.68 4.60
C ARG A 277 -12.15 31.22 3.21
N SER A 278 -12.96 30.51 2.42
CA SER A 278 -13.34 30.94 1.08
C SER A 278 -14.26 32.16 1.12
N ARG A 279 -14.10 33.02 0.13
CA ARG A 279 -14.96 34.19 -0.08
C ARG A 279 -15.96 33.90 -1.17
N PRO A 280 -17.20 34.39 -1.08
CA PRO A 280 -18.15 34.28 -2.18
C PRO A 280 -17.67 35.07 -3.41
N TYR A 281 -18.07 34.63 -4.60
CA TYR A 281 -17.79 35.37 -5.82
C TYR A 281 -18.54 36.71 -5.82
N ILE A 282 -17.91 37.79 -6.28
CA ILE A 282 -18.41 39.15 -6.16
C ILE A 282 -19.81 39.32 -6.80
N ASP A 283 -20.06 38.69 -7.94
CA ASP A 283 -21.34 38.79 -8.65
C ASP A 283 -22.42 37.82 -8.14
N SER A 284 -22.11 36.98 -7.15
CA SER A 284 -23.07 36.02 -6.61
C SER A 284 -24.14 36.66 -5.72
N GLY A 285 -23.84 37.82 -5.12
CA GLY A 285 -24.71 38.46 -4.14
C GLY A 285 -24.77 37.70 -2.80
N LEU A 286 -23.93 36.69 -2.60
CA LEU A 286 -23.95 35.86 -1.37
C LEU A 286 -23.00 36.42 -0.31
N GLU A 287 -23.34 36.16 0.95
CA GLU A 287 -22.47 36.51 2.09
C GLU A 287 -21.41 35.45 2.38
N ARG A 288 -21.68 34.18 2.06
CA ARG A 288 -20.80 33.06 2.34
C ARG A 288 -20.58 32.21 1.09
N ALA A 289 -19.34 31.75 0.87
CA ALA A 289 -19.01 30.80 -0.20
C ALA A 289 -19.75 29.46 -0.05
N ALA A 290 -20.02 29.05 1.18
CA ALA A 290 -20.75 27.81 1.46
C ALA A 290 -22.23 27.83 1.01
N ASP A 291 -22.79 29.00 0.66
CA ASP A 291 -24.16 29.15 0.17
C ASP A 291 -24.20 29.20 -1.38
N ASP A 292 -23.06 29.16 -2.06
CA ASP A 292 -22.96 29.15 -3.51
C ASP A 292 -23.55 27.85 -4.09
N PRO A 293 -24.57 27.93 -4.98
CA PRO A 293 -25.25 26.77 -5.52
C PRO A 293 -24.34 25.85 -6.34
N TYR A 294 -23.28 26.38 -6.97
CA TYR A 294 -22.32 25.60 -7.73
C TYR A 294 -21.37 24.83 -6.80
N ILE A 295 -20.91 25.47 -5.72
CA ILE A 295 -20.12 24.79 -4.69
C ILE A 295 -20.93 23.70 -4.01
N LEU A 296 -22.18 23.99 -3.62
CA LEU A 296 -23.10 23.02 -3.04
C LEU A 296 -23.31 21.81 -3.95
N ARG A 297 -23.56 22.06 -5.25
CA ARG A 297 -23.70 20.98 -6.23
C ARG A 297 -22.45 20.12 -6.33
N ASP A 298 -21.27 20.71 -6.45
CA ASP A 298 -20.02 19.99 -6.69
C ASP A 298 -19.58 19.23 -5.42
N VAL A 299 -19.73 19.79 -4.22
CA VAL A 299 -19.53 19.06 -2.96
C VAL A 299 -20.53 17.90 -2.85
N GLY A 300 -21.79 18.10 -3.25
CA GLY A 300 -22.80 17.04 -3.31
C GLY A 300 -22.36 15.89 -4.23
N HIS A 301 -21.90 16.19 -5.43
CA HIS A 301 -21.39 15.18 -6.39
C HIS A 301 -20.15 14.44 -5.86
N LEU A 302 -19.22 15.14 -5.23
CA LEU A 302 -18.03 14.51 -4.62
C LEU A 302 -18.43 13.58 -3.47
N THR A 303 -19.39 14.01 -2.61
CA THR A 303 -19.90 13.20 -1.50
C THR A 303 -20.58 11.92 -1.99
N VAL A 304 -21.45 12.01 -3.02
CA VAL A 304 -22.10 10.83 -3.62
C VAL A 304 -21.06 9.87 -4.19
N ARG A 305 -20.04 10.38 -4.89
CA ARG A 305 -18.96 9.54 -5.44
C ARG A 305 -18.09 8.91 -4.35
N LEU A 306 -17.86 9.61 -3.23
CA LEU A 306 -17.13 9.06 -2.09
C LEU A 306 -17.89 7.87 -1.48
N HIS A 307 -19.16 8.04 -1.18
CA HIS A 307 -19.98 6.95 -0.66
C HIS A 307 -20.10 5.78 -1.64
N ALA A 308 -20.15 6.06 -2.95
CA ALA A 308 -20.13 5.01 -3.97
C ALA A 308 -18.78 4.25 -4.00
N ALA A 309 -17.65 4.96 -3.85
CA ALA A 309 -16.32 4.34 -3.81
C ALA A 309 -16.13 3.50 -2.54
N GLU A 310 -16.61 3.98 -1.39
CA GLU A 310 -16.62 3.24 -0.12
C GLU A 310 -17.47 1.96 -0.24
N ALA A 311 -18.67 2.04 -0.80
CA ALA A 311 -19.54 0.89 -1.01
C ALA A 311 -18.95 -0.15 -1.97
N LEU A 312 -18.28 0.28 -3.06
CA LEU A 312 -17.58 -0.64 -3.97
C LEU A 312 -16.35 -1.26 -3.32
N LEU A 313 -15.62 -0.50 -2.49
CA LEU A 313 -14.47 -1.02 -1.73
C LEU A 313 -14.93 -2.11 -0.75
N GLU A 314 -15.98 -1.84 0.02
CA GLU A 314 -16.58 -2.80 0.96
C GLU A 314 -17.08 -4.05 0.23
N ARG A 315 -17.85 -3.88 -0.86
CA ARG A 315 -18.30 -4.99 -1.70
C ARG A 315 -17.15 -5.83 -2.23
N ALA A 316 -16.07 -5.21 -2.71
CA ALA A 316 -14.92 -5.92 -3.23
C ALA A 316 -14.20 -6.73 -2.14
N ALA A 317 -14.08 -6.16 -0.94
CA ALA A 317 -13.51 -6.84 0.22
C ALA A 317 -14.41 -8.01 0.66
N GLN A 318 -15.73 -7.81 0.72
CA GLN A 318 -16.68 -8.87 1.06
C GLN A 318 -16.64 -10.04 0.08
N VAL A 319 -16.52 -9.79 -1.23
CA VAL A 319 -16.36 -10.85 -2.24
C VAL A 319 -15.09 -11.67 -1.97
N LEU A 320 -14.02 -11.07 -1.48
CA LEU A 320 -12.80 -11.79 -1.09
C LEU A 320 -12.99 -12.60 0.20
N ASP A 321 -13.74 -12.06 1.16
CA ASP A 321 -14.04 -12.74 2.43
C ASP A 321 -15.00 -13.92 2.24
N ASP A 322 -15.91 -13.84 1.27
CA ASP A 322 -16.88 -14.89 0.93
C ASP A 322 -16.28 -16.03 0.09
N LEU A 323 -15.02 -15.94 -0.32
CA LEU A 323 -14.37 -17.01 -1.07
C LEU A 323 -14.27 -18.28 -0.22
N PRO A 324 -14.56 -19.47 -0.78
CA PRO A 324 -14.34 -20.72 -0.08
C PRO A 324 -12.84 -20.95 0.18
N ALA A 325 -12.52 -21.84 1.11
CA ALA A 325 -11.11 -22.18 1.44
C ALA A 325 -10.29 -22.66 0.21
N GLN A 326 -10.97 -23.21 -0.79
CA GLN A 326 -10.38 -23.62 -2.08
C GLN A 326 -11.21 -23.04 -3.21
N PRO A 327 -11.01 -21.77 -3.57
CA PRO A 327 -11.75 -21.13 -4.66
C PRO A 327 -11.32 -21.70 -6.00
N ASP A 328 -12.23 -21.73 -6.96
CA ASP A 328 -11.92 -22.01 -8.36
C ASP A 328 -11.49 -20.74 -9.13
N PHE A 329 -11.11 -20.93 -10.40
CA PHE A 329 -10.70 -19.80 -11.25
C PHE A 329 -11.82 -18.81 -11.57
N ALA A 330 -13.08 -19.27 -11.64
CA ALA A 330 -14.22 -18.41 -11.92
C ALA A 330 -14.51 -17.49 -10.71
N GLN A 331 -14.47 -18.04 -9.50
CA GLN A 331 -14.62 -17.29 -8.25
C GLN A 331 -13.50 -16.26 -8.10
N MET A 332 -12.26 -16.63 -8.41
CA MET A 332 -11.13 -15.68 -8.39
C MET A 332 -11.25 -14.60 -9.46
N ALA A 333 -11.79 -14.90 -10.63
CA ALA A 333 -12.05 -13.91 -11.67
C ALA A 333 -13.11 -12.89 -11.22
N GLN A 334 -14.19 -13.35 -10.56
CA GLN A 334 -15.21 -12.48 -9.98
C GLN A 334 -14.64 -11.56 -8.91
N ALA A 335 -13.79 -12.09 -8.02
CA ALA A 335 -13.11 -11.26 -7.00
C ALA A 335 -12.18 -10.21 -7.65
N SER A 336 -11.41 -10.60 -8.67
CA SER A 336 -10.55 -9.67 -9.41
C SER A 336 -11.36 -8.56 -10.10
N VAL A 337 -12.53 -8.89 -10.68
CA VAL A 337 -13.43 -7.89 -11.30
C VAL A 337 -13.98 -6.93 -10.25
N ALA A 338 -14.49 -7.44 -9.13
CA ALA A 338 -15.03 -6.60 -8.05
C ALA A 338 -13.98 -5.62 -7.51
N VAL A 339 -12.75 -6.09 -7.32
CA VAL A 339 -11.63 -5.24 -6.88
C VAL A 339 -11.24 -4.24 -7.97
N ALA A 340 -11.24 -4.63 -9.25
CA ALA A 340 -10.96 -3.73 -10.36
C ALA A 340 -11.99 -2.58 -10.46
N GLU A 341 -13.28 -2.88 -10.24
CA GLU A 341 -14.35 -1.86 -10.17
C GLU A 341 -14.07 -0.83 -9.07
N ALA A 342 -13.74 -1.29 -7.85
CA ALA A 342 -13.38 -0.43 -6.73
C ALA A 342 -12.12 0.40 -7.06
N LYS A 343 -11.09 -0.20 -7.67
CA LYS A 343 -9.85 0.48 -8.05
C LYS A 343 -10.06 1.57 -9.10
N VAL A 344 -10.93 1.34 -10.10
CA VAL A 344 -11.25 2.36 -11.11
C VAL A 344 -11.88 3.57 -10.45
N LEU A 345 -12.95 3.38 -9.68
CA LEU A 345 -13.68 4.49 -9.07
C LEU A 345 -12.85 5.23 -8.02
N SER A 346 -12.10 4.51 -7.17
CA SER A 346 -11.24 5.13 -6.15
C SER A 346 -10.13 5.98 -6.77
N THR A 347 -9.49 5.50 -7.84
CA THR A 347 -8.45 6.24 -8.57
C THR A 347 -9.00 7.53 -9.20
N GLU A 348 -10.14 7.44 -9.90
CA GLU A 348 -10.77 8.60 -10.51
C GLU A 348 -11.21 9.62 -9.46
N LEU A 349 -11.78 9.16 -8.37
CA LEU A 349 -12.25 10.01 -7.28
C LEU A 349 -11.09 10.70 -6.54
N ALA A 350 -10.00 9.99 -6.24
CA ALA A 350 -8.86 10.59 -5.55
C ALA A 350 -8.27 11.77 -6.32
N LEU A 351 -8.18 11.64 -7.65
CA LEU A 351 -7.73 12.72 -8.53
C LEU A 351 -8.75 13.84 -8.61
N LEU A 352 -10.03 13.52 -8.82
CA LEU A 352 -11.09 14.51 -8.94
C LEU A 352 -11.28 15.32 -7.65
N ALA A 353 -11.34 14.66 -6.49
CA ALA A 353 -11.54 15.33 -5.22
C ALA A 353 -10.37 16.27 -4.89
N SER A 354 -9.14 15.83 -5.15
CA SER A 354 -7.95 16.63 -4.90
C SER A 354 -7.75 17.80 -5.88
N GLU A 355 -8.28 17.72 -7.10
CA GLU A 355 -8.34 18.83 -8.06
C GLU A 355 -9.45 19.82 -7.67
N LYS A 356 -10.66 19.33 -7.44
CA LYS A 356 -11.81 20.14 -7.05
C LYS A 356 -11.62 20.90 -5.75
N LEU A 357 -10.74 20.42 -4.88
CA LEU A 357 -10.36 21.14 -3.67
C LEU A 357 -9.94 22.58 -4.00
N PHE A 358 -9.10 22.79 -5.02
CA PHE A 358 -8.62 24.12 -5.38
C PHE A 358 -9.67 24.95 -6.13
N GLU A 359 -10.43 24.33 -7.02
CA GLU A 359 -11.51 25.00 -7.74
C GLU A 359 -12.55 25.55 -6.77
N LEU A 360 -12.99 24.75 -5.78
CA LEU A 360 -14.04 25.14 -4.83
C LEU A 360 -13.53 26.06 -3.71
N SER A 361 -12.28 25.88 -3.29
CA SER A 361 -11.68 26.68 -2.20
C SER A 361 -11.11 28.02 -2.67
N GLY A 362 -10.83 28.17 -3.96
CA GLY A 362 -10.26 29.37 -4.57
C GLY A 362 -8.75 29.52 -4.38
N SER A 363 -8.19 30.63 -4.89
CA SER A 363 -6.75 30.89 -4.97
C SER A 363 -6.04 30.87 -3.61
N ALA A 364 -6.71 31.24 -2.52
CA ALA A 364 -6.13 31.20 -1.17
C ALA A 364 -5.71 29.78 -0.77
N ALA A 365 -6.39 28.73 -1.26
CA ALA A 365 -6.05 27.34 -0.98
C ALA A 365 -4.70 26.91 -1.58
N THR A 366 -4.19 27.65 -2.58
CA THR A 366 -2.90 27.36 -3.22
C THR A 366 -1.68 27.79 -2.43
N LEU A 367 -1.86 28.55 -1.34
CA LEU A 367 -0.76 29.06 -0.55
C LEU A 367 0.01 27.92 0.14
N ALA A 368 1.33 27.98 0.04
CA ALA A 368 2.22 26.97 0.62
C ALA A 368 2.02 26.74 2.14
N ALA A 369 1.52 27.76 2.86
CA ALA A 369 1.21 27.66 4.28
C ALA A 369 0.16 26.56 4.59
N HIS A 370 -0.78 26.29 3.67
CA HIS A 370 -1.83 25.29 3.83
C HIS A 370 -1.37 23.89 3.42
N ASN A 371 -0.39 23.79 2.51
CA ASN A 371 0.09 22.51 1.96
C ASN A 371 -1.03 21.58 1.45
N LEU A 372 -2.13 22.15 0.90
CA LEU A 372 -3.27 21.37 0.41
C LEU A 372 -2.96 20.63 -0.88
N ASP A 373 -1.97 21.08 -1.65
CA ASP A 373 -1.47 20.41 -2.85
C ASP A 373 -0.91 19.01 -2.56
N ARG A 374 -0.60 18.70 -1.29
CA ARG A 374 -0.21 17.35 -0.86
C ARG A 374 -1.26 16.31 -1.25
N HIS A 375 -2.57 16.63 -1.21
CA HIS A 375 -3.63 15.69 -1.58
C HIS A 375 -3.53 15.28 -3.04
N TRP A 376 -3.41 16.26 -3.95
CA TRP A 376 -3.24 15.98 -5.37
C TRP A 376 -1.91 15.29 -5.68
N ARG A 377 -0.81 15.73 -5.07
CA ARG A 377 0.51 15.13 -5.26
C ARG A 377 0.54 13.67 -4.81
N ASN A 378 -0.06 13.38 -3.66
CA ASN A 378 -0.17 12.01 -3.14
C ASN A 378 -1.10 11.15 -4.00
N ALA A 379 -2.28 11.65 -4.36
CA ALA A 379 -3.20 10.98 -5.27
C ALA A 379 -2.53 10.65 -6.61
N ARG A 380 -1.88 11.66 -7.24
CA ARG A 380 -1.27 11.45 -8.55
C ARG A 380 -0.15 10.43 -8.52
N VAL A 381 0.70 10.43 -7.50
CA VAL A 381 1.80 9.46 -7.40
C VAL A 381 1.27 8.06 -7.06
N HIS A 382 0.33 7.95 -6.11
CA HIS A 382 -0.21 6.65 -5.70
C HIS A 382 -0.98 5.96 -6.83
N THR A 383 -1.83 6.69 -7.54
CA THR A 383 -2.63 6.17 -8.67
C THR A 383 -1.80 5.75 -9.90
N LEU A 384 -0.49 6.01 -9.91
CA LEU A 384 0.45 5.52 -10.93
C LEU A 384 1.10 4.17 -10.57
N HIS A 385 0.73 3.57 -9.45
CA HIS A 385 1.24 2.25 -9.04
C HIS A 385 1.04 1.22 -10.16
N ASP A 386 -0.13 1.24 -10.79
CA ASP A 386 -0.46 0.49 -12.00
C ASP A 386 -1.46 1.28 -12.87
N PRO A 387 -1.47 1.07 -14.18
CA PRO A 387 -2.29 1.88 -15.08
C PRO A 387 -3.77 1.47 -15.02
N VAL A 388 -4.59 2.24 -14.28
CA VAL A 388 -6.02 1.96 -14.02
C VAL A 388 -6.87 1.71 -15.27
N ARG A 389 -6.48 2.27 -16.44
CA ARG A 389 -7.15 1.98 -17.71
C ARG A 389 -7.22 0.49 -18.06
N TRP A 390 -6.25 -0.31 -17.58
CA TRP A 390 -6.26 -1.76 -17.77
C TRP A 390 -7.23 -2.46 -16.82
N LYS A 391 -7.54 -1.86 -15.67
CA LYS A 391 -8.62 -2.35 -14.80
C LYS A 391 -9.99 -2.14 -15.45
N ALA A 392 -10.23 -0.92 -15.96
CA ALA A 392 -11.45 -0.64 -16.73
C ALA A 392 -11.59 -1.56 -17.95
N TYR A 393 -10.49 -1.80 -18.69
CA TYR A 393 -10.47 -2.76 -19.78
C TYR A 393 -10.85 -4.18 -19.32
N ALA A 394 -10.27 -4.66 -18.23
CA ALA A 394 -10.55 -6.00 -17.71
C ALA A 394 -12.03 -6.16 -17.30
N VAL A 395 -12.58 -5.15 -16.59
CA VAL A 395 -14.02 -5.12 -16.24
C VAL A 395 -14.89 -5.18 -17.49
N GLY A 396 -14.63 -4.31 -18.49
CA GLY A 396 -15.39 -4.27 -19.73
C GLY A 396 -15.29 -5.57 -20.55
N ASN A 397 -14.08 -6.14 -20.64
CA ASN A 397 -13.86 -7.38 -21.37
C ASN A 397 -14.53 -8.58 -20.69
N HIS A 398 -14.55 -8.59 -19.35
CA HIS A 398 -15.32 -9.61 -18.61
C HIS A 398 -16.83 -9.46 -18.83
N ALA A 399 -17.35 -8.25 -18.77
CA ALA A 399 -18.78 -7.99 -18.94
C ALA A 399 -19.28 -8.30 -20.38
N LEU A 400 -18.50 -7.98 -21.41
CA LEU A 400 -18.88 -8.15 -22.81
C LEU A 400 -18.58 -9.57 -23.34
N ASN A 401 -17.45 -10.13 -22.95
CA ASN A 401 -16.89 -11.33 -23.58
C ASN A 401 -16.73 -12.52 -22.62
N GLY A 402 -17.03 -12.32 -21.32
CA GLY A 402 -16.80 -13.35 -20.31
C GLY A 402 -15.30 -13.66 -20.07
N THR A 403 -14.38 -12.84 -20.61
CA THR A 403 -12.93 -13.07 -20.49
C THR A 403 -12.47 -12.78 -19.08
N PRO A 404 -11.85 -13.73 -18.35
CA PRO A 404 -11.36 -13.48 -17.01
C PRO A 404 -10.17 -12.52 -17.01
N PRO A 405 -9.99 -11.70 -15.94
CA PRO A 405 -8.80 -10.88 -15.77
C PRO A 405 -7.51 -11.71 -15.78
N PRO A 406 -6.36 -11.11 -16.16
CA PRO A 406 -5.06 -11.78 -16.07
C PRO A 406 -4.72 -12.15 -14.62
N ARG A 407 -3.88 -13.19 -14.43
CA ARG A 407 -3.50 -13.69 -13.10
C ARG A 407 -2.04 -13.35 -12.80
N HIS A 408 -1.85 -12.30 -12.06
CA HIS A 408 -0.54 -11.85 -11.55
C HIS A 408 -0.72 -10.90 -10.35
N SER A 409 0.35 -10.50 -9.68
CA SER A 409 0.29 -9.64 -8.48
C SER A 409 -0.30 -8.24 -8.70
N TRP A 410 -0.55 -7.83 -9.93
CA TRP A 410 -1.11 -6.52 -10.30
C TRP A 410 -2.49 -6.61 -10.98
N SER A 411 -3.13 -7.77 -11.00
CA SER A 411 -4.48 -7.94 -11.59
C SER A 411 -5.58 -7.82 -10.56
#